data_af3d1184fd47af1d4f44a0911815c052
#
_entry.id   af3d1184fd47af1d4f44a0911815c052
#
_cell.length_a   1.000
_cell.length_b   1.000
_cell.length_c   1.000
_cell.angle_alpha   90.00
_cell.angle_beta   90.00
_cell.angle_gamma   90.00
#
_symmetry.space_group_name_H-M   'P 1'
#
loop_
_entity.id
_entity.type
_entity.pdbx_description
1 polymer ?
#
loop_
_entity_poly.entity_id
_entity_poly.type
_entity_poly.pdbx_seq_one_letter_code
_entity_poly.pdbx_strand_id
1 'polypeptide(L)'
;MTISITADDRELHVTPQSLLASLEKLSAIAAIVLLATIMLASGADDADLTQDGAGNNATRSSGTEWQNASETVASGYVGAPYYYRSDFKLKRPNGTDMTLKRMGWDGDAFYFPIDGGARVIHWTGSVGYMIDFMHNKAIARLGKGAHGRKIKNGVVEDVETTGTLNGKPAPSPLHLTDLFDRMEFTHGHNVLLLSGLVRFAPITAKIRPYLGIGFGASVPHVEAWFTGEALDRRTNEYQYAGPAFQILAGLELRNGRGSFYLEYKYIWSSIEAALTGGKSWSLKDLKSDWLPRWFLEPFSGLTEMPGDLWRQFTRWRSGEAPPEGNFATTLSSHQIVIGGGYVWPGRATAGAGAVQP
;
A
#
# COMPACT_ATOMS: atom_id res chain seq x y z
N MET A 1 -23.44 -8.18 -21.46
CA MET A 1 -24.02 -7.29 -20.45
C MET A 1 -22.88 -6.38 -19.98
N THR A 2 -22.90 -5.13 -20.39
CA THR A 2 -21.89 -4.14 -20.01
C THR A 2 -22.44 -3.36 -18.82
N ILE A 3 -21.73 -3.35 -17.71
CA ILE A 3 -22.11 -2.56 -16.53
C ILE A 3 -21.39 -1.24 -16.66
N SER A 4 -22.14 -0.15 -16.89
CA SER A 4 -21.61 1.21 -16.82
C SER A 4 -21.75 1.72 -15.41
N ILE A 5 -20.63 2.01 -14.76
CA ILE A 5 -20.59 2.69 -13.48
C ILE A 5 -20.10 4.10 -13.74
N THR A 6 -21.00 5.07 -13.61
CA THR A 6 -20.66 6.50 -13.66
C THR A 6 -20.08 6.90 -12.30
N ALA A 7 -18.78 7.03 -12.25
CA ALA A 7 -18.07 7.71 -11.18
C ALA A 7 -17.24 8.81 -11.85
N ASP A 8 -17.61 10.05 -11.57
CA ASP A 8 -16.82 11.24 -11.90
C ASP A 8 -16.59 11.46 -13.42
N ASP A 9 -17.68 11.66 -14.18
CA ASP A 9 -17.74 12.05 -15.60
C ASP A 9 -17.03 11.15 -16.64
N ARG A 10 -16.71 9.91 -16.30
CA ARG A 10 -16.25 8.90 -17.27
C ARG A 10 -17.12 7.65 -17.19
N GLU A 11 -17.63 7.23 -18.36
CA GLU A 11 -18.13 5.87 -18.51
C GLU A 11 -16.95 4.89 -18.45
N LEU A 12 -16.82 4.21 -17.32
CA LEU A 12 -15.94 3.06 -17.20
C LEU A 12 -16.60 1.89 -17.94
N HIS A 13 -16.20 1.67 -19.18
CA HIS A 13 -16.57 0.46 -19.90
C HIS A 13 -15.78 -0.74 -19.34
N VAL A 14 -16.29 -1.29 -18.24
CA VAL A 14 -15.76 -2.56 -17.72
C VAL A 14 -16.31 -3.67 -18.60
N THR A 15 -15.49 -4.18 -19.49
CA THR A 15 -15.87 -5.36 -20.28
C THR A 15 -15.78 -6.61 -19.42
N PRO A 16 -16.65 -7.62 -19.61
CA PRO A 16 -16.56 -8.89 -18.91
C PRO A 16 -15.17 -9.55 -19.02
N GLN A 17 -14.49 -9.33 -20.14
CA GLN A 17 -13.13 -9.85 -20.39
C GLN A 17 -12.05 -9.16 -19.53
N SER A 18 -12.14 -7.84 -19.32
CA SER A 18 -11.20 -7.14 -18.44
C SER A 18 -11.42 -7.48 -16.96
N LEU A 19 -12.68 -7.72 -16.58
CA LEU A 19 -13.04 -8.18 -15.24
C LEU A 19 -12.55 -9.62 -14.99
N LEU A 20 -12.78 -10.52 -15.95
CA LEU A 20 -12.30 -11.89 -15.89
C LEU A 20 -10.77 -11.97 -15.80
N ALA A 21 -10.04 -11.24 -16.64
CA ALA A 21 -8.59 -11.20 -16.59
C ALA A 21 -8.03 -10.66 -15.26
N SER A 22 -8.73 -9.71 -14.64
CA SER A 22 -8.37 -9.20 -13.31
C SER A 22 -8.71 -10.21 -12.21
N LEU A 23 -9.85 -10.90 -12.31
CA LEU A 23 -10.26 -11.95 -11.39
C LEU A 23 -9.36 -13.20 -11.48
N GLU A 24 -8.92 -13.59 -12.67
CA GLU A 24 -7.97 -14.69 -12.87
C GLU A 24 -6.62 -14.39 -12.22
N LYS A 25 -6.09 -13.16 -12.36
CA LYS A 25 -4.86 -12.75 -11.70
C LYS A 25 -5.01 -12.70 -10.17
N LEU A 26 -6.12 -12.16 -9.67
CA LEU A 26 -6.44 -12.16 -8.25
C LEU A 26 -6.56 -13.57 -7.69
N SER A 27 -7.18 -14.49 -8.43
CA SER A 27 -7.33 -15.88 -8.00
C SER A 27 -6.00 -16.63 -7.96
N ALA A 28 -5.09 -16.38 -8.92
CA ALA A 28 -3.76 -16.99 -8.93
C ALA A 28 -2.91 -16.50 -7.75
N ILE A 29 -2.94 -15.21 -7.45
CA ILE A 29 -2.20 -14.63 -6.31
C ILE A 29 -2.82 -15.09 -4.98
N ALA A 30 -4.15 -15.10 -4.87
CA ALA A 30 -4.83 -15.63 -3.69
C ALA A 30 -4.51 -17.11 -3.47
N ALA A 31 -4.39 -17.91 -4.54
CA ALA A 31 -4.00 -19.32 -4.47
C ALA A 31 -2.55 -19.48 -3.99
N ILE A 32 -1.61 -18.62 -4.41
CA ILE A 32 -0.21 -18.66 -3.94
C ILE A 32 -0.14 -18.28 -2.45
N VAL A 33 -0.82 -17.23 -2.03
CA VAL A 33 -0.89 -16.81 -0.62
C VAL A 33 -1.56 -17.89 0.22
N LEU A 34 -2.65 -18.48 -0.30
CA LEU A 34 -3.35 -19.59 0.34
C LEU A 34 -2.43 -20.82 0.50
N LEU A 35 -1.72 -21.19 -0.56
CA LEU A 35 -0.82 -22.35 -0.57
C LEU A 35 0.37 -22.15 0.40
N ALA A 36 0.97 -20.96 0.42
CA ALA A 36 2.03 -20.63 1.35
C ALA A 36 1.55 -20.66 2.81
N THR A 37 0.32 -20.19 3.08
CA THR A 37 -0.25 -20.20 4.43
C THR A 37 -0.66 -21.62 4.85
N ILE A 38 -1.14 -22.45 3.92
CA ILE A 38 -1.44 -23.87 4.18
C ILE A 38 -0.14 -24.63 4.50
N MET A 39 0.94 -24.39 3.76
CA MET A 39 2.25 -25.00 4.02
C MET A 39 2.83 -24.58 5.37
N LEU A 40 2.67 -23.33 5.76
CA LEU A 40 3.09 -22.83 7.08
C LEU A 40 2.21 -23.41 8.21
N ALA A 41 0.92 -23.63 7.96
CA ALA A 41 0.00 -24.20 8.94
C ALA A 41 0.19 -25.73 9.10
N SER A 42 0.47 -26.46 8.02
CA SER A 42 0.67 -27.91 8.06
C SER A 42 1.99 -28.32 8.70
N GLY A 43 3.03 -27.46 8.64
CA GLY A 43 4.29 -27.73 9.34
C GLY A 43 4.27 -27.51 10.85
N ALA A 44 3.17 -26.97 11.40
CA ALA A 44 3.03 -26.69 12.82
C ALA A 44 2.28 -27.77 13.60
N ASP A 45 1.54 -28.66 12.91
CA ASP A 45 0.72 -29.68 13.55
C ASP A 45 1.52 -30.95 13.93
N ASP A 46 2.72 -31.16 13.36
CA ASP A 46 3.54 -32.34 13.65
C ASP A 46 4.35 -32.26 14.96
N ALA A 47 4.33 -31.14 15.66
CA ALA A 47 5.12 -30.96 16.89
C ALA A 47 4.35 -31.21 18.20
N ASP A 48 3.03 -31.46 18.17
CA ASP A 48 2.19 -31.50 19.38
C ASP A 48 1.38 -32.80 19.58
N LEU A 49 1.77 -33.91 18.91
CA LEU A 49 1.06 -35.18 19.04
C LEU A 49 1.66 -36.17 20.09
N THR A 50 2.36 -35.67 21.08
CA THR A 50 2.76 -36.50 22.24
C THR A 50 2.43 -35.78 23.53
N GLN A 51 1.18 -35.82 23.97
CA GLN A 51 0.81 -36.04 25.38
C GLN A 51 -0.72 -36.00 25.58
N ASP A 52 -1.12 -37.08 26.25
CA ASP A 52 -2.19 -37.28 27.20
C ASP A 52 -3.58 -37.71 26.71
N GLY A 53 -3.71 -39.05 26.82
CA GLY A 53 -5.00 -39.66 27.09
C GLY A 53 -5.46 -39.35 28.52
N ALA A 54 -6.68 -38.94 28.64
CA ALA A 54 -7.68 -39.25 29.65
C ALA A 54 -8.61 -38.03 29.93
N GLY A 55 -9.89 -38.24 29.85
CA GLY A 55 -10.88 -37.45 30.59
C GLY A 55 -11.89 -36.67 29.75
N ASN A 56 -12.95 -37.36 29.38
CA ASN A 56 -14.26 -36.78 29.01
C ASN A 56 -14.63 -35.60 29.91
N ASN A 57 -14.84 -34.47 29.32
CA ASN A 57 -15.96 -33.56 29.55
C ASN A 57 -15.82 -32.33 28.62
N ALA A 58 -16.06 -32.55 27.33
CA ALA A 58 -16.25 -31.45 26.39
C ALA A 58 -17.66 -30.87 26.59
N THR A 59 -17.85 -30.12 27.66
CA THR A 59 -19.02 -29.24 27.79
C THR A 59 -18.82 -28.03 26.88
N ARG A 60 -19.69 -27.89 25.94
CA ARG A 60 -19.82 -26.76 25.00
C ARG A 60 -19.69 -25.41 25.71
N SER A 61 -18.52 -24.79 25.68
CA SER A 61 -18.36 -23.36 25.90
C SER A 61 -17.97 -22.68 24.59
N SER A 62 -18.76 -22.85 23.55
CA SER A 62 -18.39 -22.45 22.18
C SER A 62 -18.70 -20.99 21.81
N GLY A 63 -19.10 -20.15 22.76
CA GLY A 63 -19.55 -18.79 22.45
C GLY A 63 -18.72 -17.63 23.01
N THR A 64 -17.95 -17.85 24.06
CA THR A 64 -17.31 -16.74 24.82
C THR A 64 -15.79 -16.83 24.95
N GLU A 65 -15.19 -17.96 24.61
CA GLU A 65 -13.77 -18.21 24.82
C GLU A 65 -12.85 -17.25 24.01
N TRP A 66 -13.28 -16.89 22.80
CA TRP A 66 -12.53 -15.94 21.95
C TRP A 66 -12.64 -14.48 22.42
N GLN A 67 -13.68 -14.11 23.18
CA GLN A 67 -13.89 -12.73 23.65
C GLN A 67 -12.82 -12.30 24.67
N ASN A 68 -12.20 -13.23 25.36
CA ASN A 68 -11.17 -12.99 26.36
C ASN A 68 -9.77 -13.45 25.92
N ALA A 69 -9.64 -14.05 24.74
CA ALA A 69 -8.37 -14.55 24.25
C ALA A 69 -7.49 -13.40 23.74
N SER A 70 -6.25 -13.39 24.21
CA SER A 70 -5.19 -12.57 23.61
C SER A 70 -4.55 -13.38 22.48
N GLU A 71 -4.31 -12.76 21.33
CA GLU A 71 -3.66 -13.39 20.19
C GLU A 71 -2.91 -12.38 19.33
N THR A 72 -1.85 -12.82 18.68
CA THR A 72 -1.10 -12.02 17.71
C THR A 72 -1.19 -12.67 16.35
N VAL A 73 -1.44 -11.86 15.32
CA VAL A 73 -1.55 -12.31 13.93
C VAL A 73 -0.53 -11.54 13.10
N ALA A 74 0.42 -12.23 12.49
CA ALA A 74 1.25 -11.63 11.45
C ALA A 74 0.79 -12.14 10.09
N SER A 75 0.65 -11.23 9.14
CA SER A 75 0.09 -11.55 7.83
C SER A 75 0.67 -10.68 6.72
N GLY A 76 0.67 -11.23 5.51
CA GLY A 76 0.88 -10.50 4.27
C GLY A 76 -0.41 -10.39 3.47
N TYR A 77 -0.44 -9.44 2.54
CA TYR A 77 -1.58 -9.25 1.66
C TYR A 77 -1.18 -8.68 0.31
N VAL A 78 -2.07 -8.84 -0.64
CA VAL A 78 -2.05 -8.17 -1.94
C VAL A 78 -3.31 -7.36 -2.10
N GLY A 79 -3.25 -6.27 -2.85
CA GLY A 79 -4.37 -5.38 -3.06
C GLY A 79 -4.31 -4.67 -4.39
N ALA A 80 -5.44 -4.13 -4.81
CA ALA A 80 -5.53 -3.32 -6.02
C ALA A 80 -6.10 -1.94 -5.64
N PRO A 81 -5.28 -0.89 -5.66
CA PRO A 81 -5.72 0.46 -5.36
C PRO A 81 -6.44 1.08 -6.58
N TYR A 82 -7.49 1.82 -6.30
CA TYR A 82 -8.11 2.76 -7.22
C TYR A 82 -7.92 4.16 -6.65
N TYR A 83 -7.13 4.98 -7.33
CA TYR A 83 -6.80 6.34 -6.89
C TYR A 83 -7.83 7.36 -7.37
N TYR A 84 -8.13 8.33 -6.51
CA TYR A 84 -8.85 9.52 -6.89
C TYR A 84 -7.93 10.54 -7.55
N ARG A 85 -8.54 11.42 -8.34
CA ARG A 85 -7.88 12.60 -8.88
C ARG A 85 -7.57 13.58 -7.76
N SER A 86 -6.43 14.27 -7.87
CA SER A 86 -6.01 15.28 -6.90
C SER A 86 -5.34 16.48 -7.57
N ASP A 87 -5.39 17.62 -6.92
CA ASP A 87 -4.59 18.77 -7.32
C ASP A 87 -3.11 18.48 -7.06
N PHE A 88 -2.27 18.86 -8.02
CA PHE A 88 -0.82 18.73 -7.91
C PHE A 88 -0.21 20.12 -7.99
N LYS A 89 0.36 20.60 -6.88
CA LYS A 89 1.02 21.90 -6.79
C LYS A 89 2.50 21.72 -7.02
N LEU A 90 3.07 22.50 -7.94
CA LEU A 90 4.48 22.41 -8.32
C LEU A 90 5.14 23.78 -8.15
N LYS A 91 6.26 23.83 -7.44
CA LYS A 91 7.07 25.03 -7.28
C LYS A 91 8.54 24.73 -7.55
N ARG A 92 9.14 25.48 -8.48
CA ARG A 92 10.53 25.28 -8.89
C ARG A 92 11.30 26.62 -9.01
N PRO A 93 12.64 26.60 -8.85
CA PRO A 93 13.47 27.81 -8.92
C PRO A 93 13.43 28.53 -10.27
N ASN A 94 13.07 27.83 -11.35
CA ASN A 94 12.98 28.35 -12.72
C ASN A 94 11.78 29.28 -12.98
N GLY A 95 11.08 29.70 -11.91
CA GLY A 95 9.88 30.52 -12.01
C GLY A 95 8.59 29.74 -12.25
N THR A 96 8.63 28.42 -12.07
CA THR A 96 7.42 27.59 -12.06
C THR A 96 6.77 27.67 -10.67
N ASP A 97 5.51 28.13 -10.64
CA ASP A 97 4.63 28.11 -9.47
C ASP A 97 3.20 27.89 -9.98
N MET A 98 2.81 26.63 -10.06
CA MET A 98 1.58 26.21 -10.74
C MET A 98 0.83 25.12 -9.99
N THR A 99 -0.46 25.04 -10.31
CA THR A 99 -1.32 23.92 -9.87
C THR A 99 -1.90 23.24 -11.09
N LEU A 100 -1.68 21.93 -11.18
CA LEU A 100 -2.38 21.04 -12.09
C LEU A 100 -3.65 20.57 -11.38
N LYS A 101 -4.80 20.89 -11.95
CA LYS A 101 -6.12 20.61 -11.33
C LYS A 101 -6.57 19.20 -11.61
N ARG A 102 -6.95 18.48 -10.56
CA ARG A 102 -7.53 17.14 -10.67
C ARG A 102 -6.69 16.16 -11.52
N MET A 103 -5.36 16.20 -11.37
CA MET A 103 -4.45 15.27 -12.03
C MET A 103 -4.83 13.82 -11.70
N GLY A 104 -4.88 12.96 -12.70
CA GLY A 104 -5.24 11.55 -12.55
C GLY A 104 -4.07 10.66 -12.18
N TRP A 105 -4.34 9.65 -11.37
CA TRP A 105 -3.39 8.66 -10.91
C TRP A 105 -3.90 7.27 -11.26
N ASP A 106 -3.03 6.42 -11.76
CA ASP A 106 -3.31 5.01 -12.02
C ASP A 106 -2.46 4.13 -11.10
N GLY A 107 -3.00 2.97 -10.72
CA GLY A 107 -2.25 1.89 -10.11
C GLY A 107 -1.71 0.94 -11.19
N ASP A 108 -0.76 0.08 -10.82
CA ASP A 108 -0.31 -1.05 -11.66
C ASP A 108 -0.07 -2.26 -10.74
N ALA A 109 -1.13 -2.66 -10.03
CA ALA A 109 -1.09 -3.52 -8.86
C ALA A 109 -0.41 -4.88 -9.09
N PHE A 110 -0.55 -5.43 -10.30
CA PHE A 110 -0.04 -6.76 -10.65
C PHE A 110 1.28 -6.73 -11.43
N TYR A 111 1.83 -5.54 -11.68
CA TYR A 111 3.18 -5.42 -12.17
C TYR A 111 4.15 -5.46 -10.98
N PHE A 112 5.26 -6.16 -11.13
CA PHE A 112 6.20 -6.34 -10.02
C PHE A 112 6.99 -5.04 -9.69
N PRO A 113 7.22 -4.73 -8.40
CA PRO A 113 6.71 -5.38 -7.21
C PRO A 113 5.19 -5.26 -7.09
N ILE A 114 4.53 -6.36 -6.66
CA ILE A 114 3.06 -6.40 -6.55
C ILE A 114 2.60 -5.48 -5.42
N ASP A 115 1.51 -4.75 -5.64
CA ASP A 115 0.91 -3.92 -4.61
C ASP A 115 0.35 -4.78 -3.47
N GLY A 116 0.68 -4.40 -2.25
CA GLY A 116 0.29 -5.16 -1.08
C GLY A 116 0.94 -4.64 0.18
N GLY A 117 1.16 -5.53 1.15
CA GLY A 117 1.76 -5.14 2.40
C GLY A 117 1.93 -6.27 3.40
N ALA A 118 2.40 -5.90 4.57
CA ALA A 118 2.54 -6.79 5.71
C ALA A 118 2.05 -6.10 6.97
N ARG A 119 1.42 -6.87 7.85
CA ARG A 119 0.89 -6.33 9.10
C ARG A 119 1.01 -7.29 10.26
N VAL A 120 1.05 -6.72 11.45
CA VAL A 120 0.94 -7.44 12.72
C VAL A 120 -0.23 -6.86 13.49
N ILE A 121 -1.15 -7.71 13.91
CA ILE A 121 -2.30 -7.36 14.74
C ILE A 121 -2.15 -8.07 16.08
N HIS A 122 -2.34 -7.33 17.16
CA HIS A 122 -2.51 -7.92 18.48
C HIS A 122 -3.94 -7.68 18.96
N TRP A 123 -4.64 -8.77 19.25
CA TRP A 123 -6.01 -8.74 19.76
C TRP A 123 -6.03 -9.01 21.26
N THR A 124 -6.88 -8.25 21.97
CA THR A 124 -7.27 -8.54 23.35
C THR A 124 -8.80 -8.53 23.37
N GLY A 125 -9.38 -9.72 23.36
CA GLY A 125 -10.83 -9.85 23.20
C GLY A 125 -11.31 -9.28 21.86
N SER A 126 -12.25 -8.34 21.89
CA SER A 126 -12.83 -7.69 20.72
C SER A 126 -12.05 -6.47 20.22
N VAL A 127 -11.06 -6.01 20.97
CA VAL A 127 -10.25 -4.83 20.59
C VAL A 127 -8.86 -5.27 20.16
N GLY A 128 -8.31 -4.63 19.14
CA GLY A 128 -6.96 -4.89 18.66
C GLY A 128 -6.23 -3.62 18.27
N TYR A 129 -4.93 -3.74 18.19
CA TYR A 129 -4.07 -2.74 17.55
C TYR A 129 -3.25 -3.41 16.43
N MET A 130 -2.97 -2.66 15.39
CA MET A 130 -2.29 -3.15 14.19
C MET A 130 -1.20 -2.17 13.77
N ILE A 131 -0.03 -2.72 13.46
CA ILE A 131 0.98 -2.04 12.66
C ILE A 131 0.86 -2.58 11.24
N ASP A 132 0.70 -1.70 10.27
CA ASP A 132 0.45 -2.03 8.87
C ASP A 132 1.43 -1.26 7.98
N PHE A 133 2.23 -1.98 7.22
CA PHE A 133 3.07 -1.43 6.17
C PHE A 133 2.45 -1.76 4.81
N MET A 134 2.14 -0.74 4.05
CA MET A 134 1.54 -0.83 2.73
C MET A 134 2.51 -0.33 1.66
N HIS A 135 2.57 -1.05 0.56
CA HIS A 135 3.31 -0.72 -0.65
C HIS A 135 2.37 -0.74 -1.85
N ASN A 136 2.07 0.41 -2.41
CA ASN A 136 1.25 0.55 -3.61
C ASN A 136 1.96 1.41 -4.64
N LYS A 137 1.54 1.32 -5.90
CA LYS A 137 2.00 2.21 -6.97
C LYS A 137 0.98 3.28 -7.25
N ALA A 138 1.46 4.51 -7.44
CA ALA A 138 0.66 5.60 -7.97
C ALA A 138 1.42 6.26 -9.12
N ILE A 139 0.83 6.31 -10.30
CA ILE A 139 1.45 6.71 -11.55
C ILE A 139 0.60 7.81 -12.16
N ALA A 140 1.20 8.95 -12.47
CA ALA A 140 0.52 10.00 -13.23
C ALA A 140 0.14 9.48 -14.63
N ARG A 141 -1.00 9.93 -15.15
CA ARG A 141 -1.55 9.44 -16.44
C ARG A 141 -0.76 9.99 -17.63
N LEU A 142 0.42 9.43 -17.83
CA LEU A 142 1.35 9.74 -18.93
C LEU A 142 1.28 8.73 -20.09
N GLY A 143 0.25 7.89 -20.14
CA GLY A 143 0.15 6.81 -21.13
C GLY A 143 1.13 5.66 -20.89
N LYS A 144 1.73 5.60 -19.71
CA LYS A 144 2.75 4.63 -19.30
C LYS A 144 2.30 3.90 -18.04
N GLY A 145 2.71 2.65 -17.88
CA GLY A 145 2.60 1.89 -16.63
C GLY A 145 3.82 2.09 -15.75
N ALA A 146 3.90 1.31 -14.69
CA ALA A 146 4.98 1.34 -13.72
C ALA A 146 6.37 1.30 -14.37
N HIS A 147 7.32 2.06 -13.83
CA HIS A 147 8.69 2.22 -14.33
C HIS A 147 8.77 2.75 -15.77
N GLY A 148 7.76 3.54 -16.20
CA GLY A 148 7.68 4.06 -17.55
C GLY A 148 7.40 3.01 -18.63
N ARG A 149 6.88 1.84 -18.26
CA ARG A 149 6.55 0.74 -19.16
C ARG A 149 5.50 1.19 -20.19
N LYS A 150 5.76 0.88 -21.46
CA LYS A 150 4.78 1.11 -22.52
C LYS A 150 3.56 0.21 -22.29
N ILE A 151 2.38 0.80 -22.27
CA ILE A 151 1.10 0.07 -22.22
C ILE A 151 0.33 0.30 -23.50
N LYS A 152 -0.38 -0.73 -23.97
CA LYS A 152 -1.23 -0.63 -25.15
C LYS A 152 -2.43 0.27 -24.82
N ASN A 153 -2.68 1.27 -25.64
CA ASN A 153 -3.75 2.28 -25.42
C ASN A 153 -3.63 3.05 -24.11
N GLY A 154 -2.40 3.33 -23.65
CA GLY A 154 -2.18 4.21 -22.51
C GLY A 154 -2.74 5.60 -22.75
N VAL A 155 -3.52 6.10 -21.82
CA VAL A 155 -4.14 7.42 -21.90
C VAL A 155 -3.16 8.45 -21.33
N VAL A 156 -2.82 9.45 -22.16
CA VAL A 156 -2.17 10.68 -21.68
C VAL A 156 -3.27 11.68 -21.35
N GLU A 157 -3.13 12.35 -20.23
CA GLU A 157 -4.14 13.27 -19.73
C GLU A 157 -3.79 14.71 -20.05
N ASP A 158 -4.82 15.49 -20.44
CA ASP A 158 -4.79 16.95 -20.45
C ASP A 158 -5.37 17.47 -19.15
N VAL A 159 -4.67 18.41 -18.50
CA VAL A 159 -5.02 18.89 -17.17
C VAL A 159 -5.14 20.42 -17.19
N GLU A 160 -6.23 20.92 -16.61
CA GLU A 160 -6.34 22.37 -16.37
C GLU A 160 -5.27 22.84 -15.40
N THR A 161 -4.69 23.99 -15.68
CA THR A 161 -3.62 24.57 -14.88
C THR A 161 -3.92 26.00 -14.46
N THR A 162 -3.30 26.41 -13.36
CA THR A 162 -3.26 27.82 -12.93
C THR A 162 -1.84 28.15 -12.49
N GLY A 163 -1.45 29.43 -12.57
CA GLY A 163 -0.13 29.89 -12.16
C GLY A 163 0.86 30.03 -13.30
N THR A 164 2.15 29.81 -13.03
CA THR A 164 3.24 30.06 -14.00
C THR A 164 4.07 28.80 -14.25
N LEU A 165 4.51 28.63 -15.48
CA LEU A 165 5.48 27.63 -15.92
C LEU A 165 6.68 28.38 -16.54
N ASN A 166 7.88 28.19 -15.96
CA ASN A 166 9.11 28.87 -16.39
C ASN A 166 8.94 30.40 -16.44
N GLY A 167 8.27 30.99 -15.44
CA GLY A 167 8.05 32.45 -15.34
C GLY A 167 7.01 33.01 -16.29
N LYS A 168 6.31 32.18 -17.07
CA LYS A 168 5.23 32.59 -18.00
C LYS A 168 3.90 32.00 -17.53
N PRO A 169 2.74 32.57 -17.91
CA PRO A 169 1.47 31.92 -17.65
C PRO A 169 1.47 30.45 -18.10
N ALA A 170 1.05 29.55 -17.24
CA ALA A 170 0.99 28.13 -17.59
C ALA A 170 -0.07 27.90 -18.69
N PRO A 171 0.22 27.07 -19.71
CA PRO A 171 -0.78 26.68 -20.71
C PRO A 171 -1.90 25.89 -20.03
N SER A 172 -3.16 26.15 -20.41
CA SER A 172 -4.32 25.43 -19.89
C SER A 172 -5.30 25.16 -21.04
N PRO A 173 -5.64 23.87 -21.34
CA PRO A 173 -5.10 22.68 -20.69
C PRO A 173 -3.61 22.45 -21.00
N LEU A 174 -2.93 21.72 -20.12
CA LEU A 174 -1.56 21.24 -20.30
C LEU A 174 -1.56 19.74 -20.53
N HIS A 175 -0.92 19.28 -21.59
CA HIS A 175 -0.69 17.86 -21.83
C HIS A 175 0.40 17.34 -20.88
N LEU A 176 0.10 16.33 -20.07
CA LEU A 176 1.00 15.95 -18.97
C LEU A 176 2.40 15.51 -19.44
N THR A 177 2.53 14.96 -20.66
CA THR A 177 3.84 14.61 -21.24
C THR A 177 4.66 15.82 -21.69
N ASP A 178 4.06 17.03 -21.81
CA ASP A 178 4.83 18.24 -22.05
C ASP A 178 5.57 18.71 -20.79
N LEU A 179 5.11 18.26 -19.61
CA LEU A 179 5.72 18.59 -18.33
C LEU A 179 6.58 17.44 -17.76
N PHE A 180 6.11 16.19 -17.88
CA PHE A 180 6.74 15.05 -17.24
C PHE A 180 7.10 13.94 -18.23
N ASP A 181 8.36 13.49 -18.21
CA ASP A 181 8.75 12.19 -18.74
C ASP A 181 8.30 11.05 -17.82
N ARG A 182 8.33 11.34 -16.48
CA ARG A 182 7.91 10.42 -15.43
C ARG A 182 7.46 11.21 -14.20
N MET A 183 6.31 10.84 -13.66
CA MET A 183 5.83 11.28 -12.35
C MET A 183 5.11 10.09 -11.72
N GLU A 184 5.77 9.41 -10.81
CA GLU A 184 5.27 8.17 -10.24
C GLU A 184 5.86 7.85 -8.87
N PHE A 185 5.17 6.98 -8.14
CA PHE A 185 5.60 6.41 -6.87
C PHE A 185 5.61 4.88 -7.02
N THR A 186 6.40 4.34 -7.96
CA THR A 186 6.33 2.92 -8.35
C THR A 186 7.20 1.99 -7.53
N HIS A 187 8.23 2.53 -6.85
CA HIS A 187 8.93 1.82 -5.77
C HIS A 187 8.24 2.05 -4.42
N GLY A 188 6.98 2.44 -4.48
CA GLY A 188 6.00 2.50 -3.44
C GLY A 188 5.50 3.90 -3.11
N HIS A 189 4.19 4.09 -3.20
CA HIS A 189 3.45 4.92 -2.28
C HIS A 189 3.40 4.16 -0.96
N ASN A 190 4.54 4.14 -0.23
CA ASN A 190 4.67 3.40 1.01
C ASN A 190 3.99 4.16 2.14
N VAL A 191 3.21 3.44 2.93
CA VAL A 191 2.52 4.00 4.09
C VAL A 191 2.71 3.07 5.29
N LEU A 192 3.14 3.65 6.41
CA LEU A 192 3.23 2.95 7.70
C LEU A 192 2.15 3.48 8.63
N LEU A 193 1.27 2.61 9.11
CA LEU A 193 0.08 2.95 9.86
C LEU A 193 0.02 2.20 11.20
N LEU A 194 -0.39 2.91 12.25
CA LEU A 194 -0.82 2.35 13.51
C LEU A 194 -2.35 2.48 13.58
N SER A 195 -3.05 1.36 13.80
CA SER A 195 -4.51 1.30 13.75
C SER A 195 -5.10 0.68 15.01
N GLY A 196 -6.23 1.24 15.43
CA GLY A 196 -7.15 0.60 16.35
C GLY A 196 -8.18 -0.21 15.59
N LEU A 197 -8.48 -1.41 16.07
CA LEU A 197 -9.40 -2.36 15.47
C LEU A 197 -10.46 -2.80 16.46
N VAL A 198 -11.65 -3.08 15.95
CA VAL A 198 -12.73 -3.74 16.68
C VAL A 198 -13.22 -4.92 15.85
N ARG A 199 -13.23 -6.12 16.45
CA ARG A 199 -13.84 -7.30 15.85
C ARG A 199 -15.16 -7.62 16.52
N PHE A 200 -16.11 -8.04 15.69
CA PHE A 200 -17.47 -8.36 16.13
C PHE A 200 -17.62 -9.84 16.45
N ALA A 201 -18.81 -10.19 16.95
CA ALA A 201 -19.17 -11.59 17.12
C ALA A 201 -19.04 -12.35 15.79
N PRO A 202 -18.56 -13.61 15.82
CA PRO A 202 -18.45 -14.41 14.61
C PRO A 202 -19.82 -14.60 13.96
N ILE A 203 -19.89 -14.43 12.65
CA ILE A 203 -21.08 -14.78 11.84
C ILE A 203 -21.24 -16.30 11.79
N THR A 204 -20.12 -17.02 11.72
CA THR A 204 -20.04 -18.46 11.82
C THR A 204 -18.88 -18.81 12.76
N ALA A 205 -18.71 -20.08 13.13
CA ALA A 205 -17.58 -20.52 13.96
C ALA A 205 -16.20 -20.08 13.43
N LYS A 206 -16.10 -19.73 12.15
CA LYS A 206 -14.85 -19.41 11.47
C LYS A 206 -14.77 -17.98 10.91
N ILE A 207 -15.90 -17.29 10.69
CA ILE A 207 -15.92 -15.98 10.01
C ILE A 207 -16.17 -14.88 11.03
N ARG A 208 -15.26 -13.90 11.07
CA ARG A 208 -15.29 -12.78 12.01
C ARG A 208 -15.20 -11.44 11.25
N PRO A 209 -16.21 -10.58 11.35
CA PRO A 209 -16.13 -9.20 10.85
C PRO A 209 -15.27 -8.34 11.76
N TYR A 210 -14.60 -7.34 11.17
CA TYR A 210 -13.87 -6.34 11.91
C TYR A 210 -13.85 -5.00 11.18
N LEU A 211 -13.66 -3.92 11.94
CA LEU A 211 -13.47 -2.57 11.46
C LEU A 211 -12.19 -1.98 12.06
N GLY A 212 -11.63 -0.99 11.40
CA GLY A 212 -10.47 -0.30 11.93
C GLY A 212 -10.30 1.11 11.39
N ILE A 213 -9.58 1.90 12.17
CA ILE A 213 -9.12 3.23 11.81
C ILE A 213 -7.66 3.36 12.20
N GLY A 214 -6.86 4.01 11.35
CA GLY A 214 -5.42 4.16 11.60
C GLY A 214 -4.85 5.45 11.09
N PHE A 215 -3.74 5.84 11.71
CA PHE A 215 -2.95 7.02 11.38
C PHE A 215 -1.49 6.64 11.27
N GLY A 216 -0.75 7.40 10.47
CA GLY A 216 0.67 7.15 10.29
C GLY A 216 1.33 8.12 9.34
N ALA A 217 2.33 7.61 8.64
CA ALA A 217 3.22 8.37 7.79
C ALA A 217 3.30 7.80 6.38
N SER A 218 3.37 8.68 5.40
CA SER A 218 3.68 8.35 4.02
C SER A 218 5.17 8.53 3.76
N VAL A 219 5.82 7.49 3.23
CA VAL A 219 7.24 7.45 2.87
C VAL A 219 7.38 6.96 1.42
N PRO A 220 6.84 7.71 0.44
CA PRO A 220 6.89 7.30 -0.95
C PRO A 220 8.32 7.32 -1.49
N HIS A 221 8.56 6.47 -2.50
CA HIS A 221 9.68 6.64 -3.40
C HIS A 221 9.26 7.56 -4.53
N VAL A 222 9.80 8.77 -4.54
CA VAL A 222 9.46 9.83 -5.50
C VAL A 222 10.27 9.67 -6.77
N GLU A 223 9.60 9.51 -7.90
CA GLU A 223 10.21 9.52 -9.24
C GLU A 223 9.62 10.67 -10.06
N ALA A 224 10.31 11.81 -10.06
CA ALA A 224 9.90 13.00 -10.79
C ALA A 224 10.97 13.39 -11.82
N TRP A 225 10.63 13.20 -13.09
CA TRP A 225 11.48 13.51 -14.24
C TRP A 225 10.74 14.46 -15.17
N PHE A 226 11.28 15.65 -15.35
CA PHE A 226 10.67 16.67 -16.20
C PHE A 226 11.13 16.51 -17.64
N THR A 227 10.24 16.77 -18.58
CA THR A 227 10.47 16.62 -20.01
C THR A 227 11.61 17.54 -20.47
N GLY A 228 12.57 16.95 -21.18
CA GLY A 228 13.73 17.67 -21.72
C GLY A 228 14.82 18.00 -20.70
N GLU A 229 14.70 17.59 -19.44
CA GLU A 229 15.75 17.82 -18.44
C GLU A 229 16.80 16.72 -18.40
N ALA A 230 18.02 17.10 -18.01
CA ALA A 230 19.13 16.17 -17.86
C ALA A 230 18.89 15.14 -16.73
N LEU A 231 19.58 13.99 -16.82
CA LEU A 231 19.39 12.86 -15.88
C LEU A 231 19.74 13.22 -14.43
N ASP A 232 20.71 14.11 -14.24
CA ASP A 232 21.17 14.56 -12.94
C ASP A 232 20.18 15.50 -12.22
N ARG A 233 19.16 15.98 -12.92
CA ARG A 233 18.06 16.77 -12.34
C ARG A 233 16.86 15.93 -11.90
N ARG A 234 16.90 14.65 -12.12
CA ARG A 234 15.81 13.73 -11.76
C ARG A 234 15.78 13.47 -10.25
N THR A 235 14.59 13.55 -9.67
CA THR A 235 14.36 13.08 -8.31
C THR A 235 14.03 11.59 -8.36
N ASN A 236 14.73 10.79 -7.55
CA ASN A 236 14.59 9.34 -7.51
C ASN A 236 15.01 8.83 -6.11
N GLU A 237 14.20 9.11 -5.07
CA GLU A 237 14.54 8.78 -3.69
C GLU A 237 13.32 8.59 -2.80
N TYR A 238 13.51 7.89 -1.67
CA TYR A 238 12.52 7.80 -0.60
C TYR A 238 12.48 9.09 0.22
N GLN A 239 11.28 9.56 0.53
CA GLN A 239 11.09 10.75 1.36
C GLN A 239 9.94 10.54 2.34
N TYR A 240 10.09 11.02 3.57
CA TYR A 240 8.93 11.29 4.41
C TYR A 240 8.18 12.45 3.76
N ALA A 241 6.93 12.20 3.37
CA ALA A 241 6.15 13.15 2.60
C ALA A 241 4.95 13.73 3.35
N GLY A 242 4.58 13.17 4.49
CA GLY A 242 3.50 13.70 5.29
C GLY A 242 2.67 12.65 6.01
N PRO A 243 1.57 13.06 6.66
CA PRO A 243 0.68 12.17 7.37
C PRO A 243 -0.15 11.30 6.43
N ALA A 244 -0.54 10.14 6.94
CA ALA A 244 -1.46 9.23 6.29
C ALA A 244 -2.53 8.73 7.27
N PHE A 245 -3.63 8.26 6.70
CA PHE A 245 -4.80 7.82 7.45
C PHE A 245 -5.47 6.67 6.71
N GLN A 246 -6.06 5.71 7.45
CA GLN A 246 -6.88 4.66 6.86
C GLN A 246 -8.16 4.41 7.63
N ILE A 247 -9.19 3.96 6.88
CA ILE A 247 -10.36 3.27 7.41
C ILE A 247 -10.42 1.92 6.73
N LEU A 248 -10.74 0.88 7.48
CA LEU A 248 -10.85 -0.47 6.92
C LEU A 248 -12.04 -1.23 7.49
N ALA A 249 -12.54 -2.15 6.67
CA ALA A 249 -13.58 -3.10 7.05
C ALA A 249 -13.23 -4.46 6.43
N GLY A 250 -13.26 -5.52 7.23
CA GLY A 250 -12.85 -6.83 6.75
C GLY A 250 -13.65 -7.99 7.33
N LEU A 251 -13.53 -9.11 6.64
CA LEU A 251 -13.99 -10.42 7.09
C LEU A 251 -12.77 -11.32 7.23
N GLU A 252 -12.55 -11.84 8.42
CA GLU A 252 -11.50 -12.79 8.71
C GLU A 252 -12.08 -14.21 8.75
N LEU A 253 -11.44 -15.14 8.02
CA LEU A 253 -11.71 -16.57 8.06
C LEU A 253 -10.60 -17.25 8.86
N ARG A 254 -10.97 -17.97 9.92
CA ARG A 254 -10.07 -18.75 10.76
C ARG A 254 -10.09 -20.22 10.41
N ASN A 255 -8.92 -20.83 10.29
CA ASN A 255 -8.76 -22.27 10.18
C ASN A 255 -7.51 -22.68 10.99
N GLY A 256 -7.73 -23.20 12.20
CA GLY A 256 -6.66 -23.46 13.15
C GLY A 256 -5.84 -22.21 13.44
N ARG A 257 -4.53 -22.26 13.21
CA ARG A 257 -3.63 -21.10 13.31
C ARG A 257 -3.55 -20.26 12.02
N GLY A 258 -4.25 -20.65 10.97
CA GLY A 258 -4.37 -19.86 9.75
C GLY A 258 -5.42 -18.76 9.88
N SER A 259 -5.08 -17.55 9.43
CA SER A 259 -5.96 -16.40 9.30
C SER A 259 -5.96 -15.95 7.85
N PHE A 260 -7.12 -15.93 7.22
CA PHE A 260 -7.33 -15.41 5.87
C PHE A 260 -8.31 -14.27 5.96
N TYR A 261 -8.19 -13.28 5.09
CA TYR A 261 -9.12 -12.16 5.13
C TYR A 261 -9.35 -11.53 3.76
N LEU A 262 -10.54 -11.03 3.61
CA LEU A 262 -10.97 -10.10 2.57
C LEU A 262 -11.25 -8.77 3.25
N GLU A 263 -10.63 -7.70 2.77
CA GLU A 263 -10.72 -6.40 3.41
C GLU A 263 -10.88 -5.29 2.38
N TYR A 264 -11.71 -4.34 2.67
CA TYR A 264 -11.77 -3.06 2.03
C TYR A 264 -10.99 -2.03 2.85
N LYS A 265 -10.15 -1.23 2.17
CA LYS A 265 -9.45 -0.09 2.77
C LYS A 265 -9.75 1.18 2.00
N TYR A 266 -9.94 2.26 2.71
CA TYR A 266 -9.78 3.62 2.21
C TYR A 266 -8.49 4.19 2.81
N ILE A 267 -7.61 4.68 1.96
CA ILE A 267 -6.32 5.28 2.34
C ILE A 267 -6.30 6.73 1.87
N TRP A 268 -5.84 7.61 2.71
CA TRP A 268 -5.56 9.00 2.39
C TRP A 268 -4.14 9.34 2.85
N SER A 269 -3.38 10.05 2.00
CA SER A 269 -2.03 10.53 2.31
C SER A 269 -1.85 11.95 1.81
N SER A 270 -1.35 12.83 2.65
CA SER A 270 -0.78 14.10 2.21
C SER A 270 0.64 13.84 1.72
N ILE A 271 0.97 14.31 0.55
CA ILE A 271 2.30 14.17 -0.05
C ILE A 271 2.85 15.56 -0.28
N GLU A 272 3.89 15.91 0.44
CA GLU A 272 4.73 17.07 0.20
C GLU A 272 6.17 16.59 0.08
N ALA A 273 6.75 16.71 -1.11
CA ALA A 273 8.04 16.14 -1.40
C ALA A 273 8.98 17.14 -2.11
N ALA A 274 10.25 17.01 -1.77
CA ALA A 274 11.32 17.80 -2.37
C ALA A 274 11.68 17.27 -3.75
N LEU A 275 11.98 18.17 -4.67
CA LEU A 275 12.64 17.85 -5.94
C LEU A 275 14.15 18.05 -5.72
N THR A 276 14.86 16.95 -5.60
CA THR A 276 16.23 16.95 -5.09
C THR A 276 17.30 16.88 -6.16
N GLY A 277 16.98 16.30 -7.33
CA GLY A 277 17.99 16.06 -8.36
C GLY A 277 19.13 15.11 -7.88
N GLY A 278 20.14 14.93 -8.72
CA GLY A 278 21.42 14.36 -8.33
C GLY A 278 21.52 12.86 -8.14
N LYS A 279 20.42 12.12 -7.97
CA LYS A 279 20.45 10.67 -7.84
C LYS A 279 20.13 10.00 -9.18
N SER A 280 21.17 9.81 -9.99
CA SER A 280 21.06 9.19 -11.32
C SER A 280 21.12 7.67 -11.29
N TRP A 281 21.54 7.05 -10.18
CA TRP A 281 21.78 5.61 -10.07
C TRP A 281 21.27 5.05 -8.75
N SER A 282 20.70 3.86 -8.81
CA SER A 282 20.31 3.05 -7.66
C SER A 282 20.68 1.58 -7.90
N LEU A 283 20.69 0.77 -6.84
CA LEU A 283 20.94 -0.67 -6.93
C LEU A 283 20.01 -1.37 -7.94
N LYS A 284 18.81 -0.85 -8.11
CA LYS A 284 17.80 -1.34 -9.06
C LYS A 284 18.15 -1.06 -10.53
N ASP A 285 19.01 -0.05 -10.77
CA ASP A 285 19.47 0.28 -12.12
C ASP A 285 20.65 -0.58 -12.54
N LEU A 286 21.17 -1.43 -11.63
CA LEU A 286 22.17 -2.43 -11.94
C LEU A 286 21.60 -3.39 -12.97
N LYS A 287 22.01 -3.25 -14.21
CA LYS A 287 21.76 -4.24 -15.26
C LYS A 287 22.59 -5.46 -14.93
N SER A 288 22.02 -6.39 -14.20
CA SER A 288 22.63 -7.68 -13.92
C SER A 288 21.95 -8.73 -14.77
N ASP A 289 22.67 -9.33 -15.68
CA ASP A 289 22.20 -10.51 -16.41
C ASP A 289 22.04 -11.72 -15.47
N TRP A 290 22.54 -11.62 -14.24
CA TRP A 290 22.58 -12.69 -13.23
C TRP A 290 21.46 -12.63 -12.21
N LEU A 291 20.97 -11.42 -11.87
CA LEU A 291 19.93 -11.24 -10.85
C LEU A 291 18.70 -10.57 -11.47
N PRO A 292 17.56 -11.25 -11.47
CA PRO A 292 16.33 -10.66 -11.96
C PRO A 292 16.00 -9.39 -11.18
N ARG A 293 15.50 -8.36 -11.85
CA ARG A 293 15.08 -7.09 -11.24
C ARG A 293 14.18 -7.27 -10.02
N TRP A 294 13.23 -8.21 -10.10
CA TRP A 294 12.31 -8.53 -9.01
C TRP A 294 13.01 -9.01 -7.73
N PHE A 295 14.22 -9.55 -7.83
CA PHE A 295 15.00 -9.95 -6.66
C PHE A 295 15.72 -8.76 -6.00
N LEU A 296 16.17 -7.79 -6.79
CA LEU A 296 16.92 -6.63 -6.30
C LEU A 296 16.03 -5.52 -5.71
N GLU A 297 14.80 -5.37 -6.21
CA GLU A 297 13.91 -4.28 -5.82
C GLU A 297 13.54 -4.24 -4.33
N PRO A 298 13.20 -5.34 -3.63
CA PRO A 298 12.96 -5.32 -2.20
C PRO A 298 14.20 -4.92 -1.38
N PHE A 299 15.39 -5.34 -1.83
CA PHE A 299 16.66 -4.99 -1.18
C PHE A 299 17.03 -3.53 -1.41
N SER A 300 16.70 -2.96 -2.57
CA SER A 300 16.85 -1.54 -2.86
C SER A 300 16.10 -0.68 -1.84
N GLY A 301 14.83 -0.99 -1.55
CA GLY A 301 14.06 -0.29 -0.52
C GLY A 301 14.72 -0.35 0.85
N LEU A 302 15.17 -1.53 1.28
CA LEU A 302 15.81 -1.71 2.58
C LEU A 302 17.16 -0.99 2.70
N THR A 303 17.92 -0.90 1.62
CA THR A 303 19.27 -0.30 1.62
C THR A 303 19.26 1.20 1.35
N GLU A 304 18.35 1.69 0.50
CA GLU A 304 18.31 3.08 0.06
C GLU A 304 17.46 3.97 0.96
N MET A 305 16.32 3.48 1.43
CA MET A 305 15.38 4.26 2.26
C MET A 305 16.04 4.90 3.50
N PRO A 306 16.85 4.20 4.31
CA PRO A 306 17.48 4.83 5.47
C PRO A 306 18.43 5.98 5.08
N GLY A 307 19.21 5.79 4.00
CA GLY A 307 20.13 6.81 3.50
C GLY A 307 19.41 8.03 2.93
N ASP A 308 18.29 7.80 2.20
CA ASP A 308 17.47 8.85 1.64
C ASP A 308 16.80 9.69 2.75
N LEU A 309 16.21 9.02 3.73
CA LEU A 309 15.59 9.69 4.89
C LEU A 309 16.61 10.46 5.73
N TRP A 310 17.83 9.93 5.87
CA TRP A 310 18.91 10.64 6.55
C TRP A 310 19.33 11.90 5.79
N ARG A 311 19.43 11.85 4.47
CA ARG A 311 19.70 13.04 3.63
C ARG A 311 18.58 14.08 3.74
N GLN A 312 17.32 13.64 3.72
CA GLN A 312 16.18 14.53 3.93
C GLN A 312 16.26 15.21 5.31
N PHE A 313 16.54 14.45 6.37
CA PHE A 313 16.68 14.99 7.71
C PHE A 313 17.83 16.01 7.82
N THR A 314 18.99 15.73 7.21
CA THR A 314 20.12 16.65 7.22
C THR A 314 19.84 17.95 6.48
N ARG A 315 19.19 17.90 5.31
CA ARG A 315 18.71 19.09 4.58
C ARG A 315 17.74 19.91 5.43
N TRP A 316 16.74 19.24 6.00
CA TRP A 316 15.78 19.90 6.87
C TRP A 316 16.46 20.62 8.06
N ARG A 317 17.39 19.94 8.71
CA ARG A 317 18.14 20.50 9.85
C ARG A 317 19.03 21.68 9.47
N SER A 318 19.62 21.66 8.28
CA SER A 318 20.47 22.77 7.79
C SER A 318 19.66 23.95 7.25
N GLY A 319 18.34 23.82 7.08
CA GLY A 319 17.49 24.81 6.42
C GLY A 319 17.77 24.97 4.92
N GLU A 320 18.41 23.98 4.31
CA GLU A 320 18.72 23.97 2.89
C GLU A 320 17.47 23.76 2.05
N ALA A 321 17.19 24.69 1.14
CA ALA A 321 16.07 24.56 0.21
C ALA A 321 16.33 23.44 -0.81
N PRO A 322 15.30 22.68 -1.22
CA PRO A 322 15.46 21.70 -2.28
C PRO A 322 15.94 22.33 -3.58
N PRO A 323 17.00 21.80 -4.22
CA PRO A 323 17.64 22.46 -5.38
C PRO A 323 16.75 22.58 -6.60
N GLU A 324 15.83 21.64 -6.81
CA GLU A 324 14.89 21.63 -7.94
C GLU A 324 13.46 22.08 -7.55
N GLY A 325 13.25 22.47 -6.29
CA GLY A 325 11.96 22.89 -5.75
C GLY A 325 11.21 21.78 -5.01
N ASN A 326 9.89 21.88 -5.00
CA ASN A 326 9.02 20.92 -4.33
C ASN A 326 7.69 20.75 -5.06
N PHE A 327 6.97 19.73 -4.69
CA PHE A 327 5.57 19.56 -5.06
C PHE A 327 4.73 19.12 -3.88
N ALA A 328 3.43 19.36 -3.98
CA ALA A 328 2.45 18.87 -3.01
C ALA A 328 1.22 18.32 -3.73
N THR A 329 0.73 17.16 -3.24
CA THR A 329 -0.50 16.54 -3.72
C THR A 329 -1.14 15.73 -2.61
N THR A 330 -2.30 15.16 -2.87
CA THR A 330 -2.96 14.20 -1.99
C THR A 330 -3.18 12.91 -2.76
N LEU A 331 -2.78 11.79 -2.17
CA LEU A 331 -3.12 10.48 -2.72
C LEU A 331 -4.19 9.84 -1.84
N SER A 332 -5.38 9.64 -2.41
CA SER A 332 -6.43 8.87 -1.77
C SER A 332 -6.88 7.73 -2.66
N SER A 333 -7.13 6.58 -2.06
CA SER A 333 -7.49 5.37 -2.80
C SER A 333 -8.47 4.49 -2.05
N HIS A 334 -9.30 3.80 -2.82
CA HIS A 334 -10.00 2.61 -2.37
C HIS A 334 -9.22 1.38 -2.77
N GLN A 335 -9.23 0.35 -1.90
CA GLN A 335 -8.55 -0.90 -2.17
C GLN A 335 -9.39 -2.07 -1.73
N ILE A 336 -9.37 -3.14 -2.53
CA ILE A 336 -9.77 -4.48 -2.10
C ILE A 336 -8.50 -5.27 -1.85
N VAL A 337 -8.41 -5.85 -0.66
CA VAL A 337 -7.22 -6.54 -0.15
C VAL A 337 -7.60 -7.97 0.18
N ILE A 338 -6.76 -8.90 -0.25
CA ILE A 338 -6.84 -10.31 0.12
C ILE A 338 -5.52 -10.68 0.79
N GLY A 339 -5.61 -11.27 1.96
CA GLY A 339 -4.42 -11.62 2.72
C GLY A 339 -4.57 -12.89 3.53
N GLY A 340 -3.42 -13.32 4.06
CA GLY A 340 -3.36 -14.46 4.96
C GLY A 340 -2.16 -14.39 5.88
N GLY A 341 -2.25 -15.08 7.00
CA GLY A 341 -1.24 -15.03 8.03
C GLY A 341 -1.35 -16.14 9.05
N TYR A 342 -0.49 -16.05 10.03
CA TYR A 342 -0.37 -16.99 11.12
C TYR A 342 -0.77 -16.35 12.45
N VAL A 343 -1.42 -17.15 13.30
CA VAL A 343 -1.94 -16.76 14.60
C VAL A 343 -1.13 -17.41 15.70
N TRP A 344 -0.57 -16.61 16.56
CA TRP A 344 0.01 -17.01 17.83
C TRP A 344 -1.01 -16.73 18.94
N PRO A 345 -1.56 -17.77 19.59
CA PRO A 345 -2.42 -17.58 20.75
C PRO A 345 -1.59 -16.97 21.89
N GLY A 346 -2.14 -15.96 22.53
CA GLY A 346 -1.57 -15.43 23.78
C GLY A 346 -1.75 -16.40 24.92
N ARG A 347 -1.01 -16.19 26.01
CA ARG A 347 -1.23 -16.95 27.23
C ARG A 347 -2.66 -16.64 27.74
N ALA A 348 -3.42 -17.70 28.02
CA ALA A 348 -4.66 -17.53 28.75
C ALA A 348 -4.32 -16.80 30.04
N THR A 349 -4.95 -15.65 30.29
CA THR A 349 -4.89 -15.06 31.63
C THR A 349 -5.53 -16.08 32.55
N ALA A 350 -4.70 -16.72 33.39
CA ALA A 350 -5.20 -17.56 34.45
C ALA A 350 -6.21 -16.72 35.22
N GLY A 351 -7.48 -17.11 35.17
CA GLY A 351 -8.54 -16.42 35.87
C GLY A 351 -8.09 -16.20 37.30
N ALA A 352 -8.23 -14.97 37.79
CA ALA A 352 -7.99 -14.62 39.18
C ALA A 352 -8.66 -15.69 40.04
N GLY A 353 -7.86 -16.48 40.72
CA GLY A 353 -8.29 -17.64 41.46
C GLY A 353 -9.48 -17.28 42.33
N ALA A 354 -10.51 -18.09 42.24
CA ALA A 354 -11.55 -18.13 43.25
C ALA A 354 -10.85 -18.27 44.61
N VAL A 355 -10.85 -17.20 45.40
CA VAL A 355 -10.60 -17.27 46.80
C VAL A 355 -11.73 -18.16 47.35
N GLN A 356 -11.44 -19.39 47.62
CA GLN A 356 -12.35 -20.22 48.39
C GLN A 356 -12.37 -19.71 49.82
N PRO A 357 -13.54 -19.63 50.42
CA PRO A 357 -13.70 -19.21 51.79
C PRO A 357 -13.12 -20.20 52.82
#